data_4f26ddd2e63be9ccf7767b4c92c56770
#
_entry.id   4f26ddd2e63be9ccf7767b4c92c56770
#
_cell.length_a   1.000
_cell.length_b   1.000
_cell.length_c   1.000
_cell.angle_alpha   90.00
_cell.angle_beta   90.00
_cell.angle_gamma   90.00
#
_symmetry.space_group_name_H-M   'P 1'
#
loop_
_entity.id
_entity.type
_entity.pdbx_description
1 polymer ?
#
loop_
_entity_poly.entity_id
_entity_poly.type
_entity_poly.pdbx_seq_one_letter_code
_entity_poly.pdbx_strand_id
1 'polypeptide(L)'
;NGIDPLEIIRDYGADALRLTLVVGSTPGNDMRFSDEKVRASRNFANKLWNAARFVLMNLPEGFELGLPASLTMADRWVMSRLNTLVADVTANLDKFELGLAAQKVQDFIWDVYCDWYIEIAKLRLNSQDEAEADSARQVLVSVLVQALQLLHPFMPFVTEEIFVELLEAGKSIMISSWPAYEPRFEFAEEEQSMLAIMEVVRSVRNTRAEMNVPPAKKAKIIICTEKQEIVRQTESYLLKLANASQVQLLPAGSPEPENCAAAIVGLGQVYLPLGELIDVQKEMARLQKEQKNLEAEIARCSGKLQNQGFQAKAPAKVVQEEREKLEKYTQMLERVNARMDSLKAI
;
A
#
# COMPACT_ATOMS: atom_id res chain seq x y z
N ASN A 1 -6.69 -26.93 -26.94
CA ASN A 1 -6.08 -26.22 -25.81
C ASN A 1 -6.53 -24.74 -25.74
N GLY A 2 -7.80 -24.47 -26.06
CA GLY A 2 -8.40 -23.14 -25.87
C GLY A 2 -9.04 -23.03 -24.50
N ILE A 3 -8.99 -21.83 -23.90
CA ILE A 3 -9.77 -21.49 -22.70
C ILE A 3 -11.06 -20.83 -23.20
N ASP A 4 -12.21 -21.30 -22.73
CA ASP A 4 -13.49 -20.68 -23.08
C ASP A 4 -13.64 -19.34 -22.33
N PRO A 5 -13.71 -18.20 -23.04
CA PRO A 5 -13.87 -16.91 -22.41
C PRO A 5 -15.17 -16.79 -21.61
N LEU A 6 -16.23 -17.52 -21.97
CA LEU A 6 -17.50 -17.49 -21.24
C LEU A 6 -17.39 -18.13 -19.86
N GLU A 7 -16.56 -19.15 -19.68
CA GLU A 7 -16.27 -19.71 -18.36
C GLU A 7 -15.54 -18.70 -17.47
N ILE A 8 -14.56 -17.99 -18.02
CA ILE A 8 -13.83 -16.95 -17.31
C ILE A 8 -14.76 -15.79 -16.91
N ILE A 9 -15.62 -15.36 -17.83
CA ILE A 9 -16.62 -14.30 -17.54
C ILE A 9 -17.57 -14.73 -16.42
N ARG A 10 -18.04 -15.97 -16.44
CA ARG A 10 -18.92 -16.51 -15.39
C ARG A 10 -18.25 -16.53 -14.02
N ASP A 11 -16.96 -16.90 -13.96
CA ASP A 11 -16.25 -17.13 -12.70
C ASP A 11 -15.57 -15.87 -12.14
N TYR A 12 -15.18 -14.92 -13.00
CA TYR A 12 -14.40 -13.73 -12.62
C TYR A 12 -15.03 -12.40 -13.05
N GLY A 13 -15.99 -12.41 -13.95
CA GLY A 13 -16.61 -11.22 -14.53
C GLY A 13 -15.95 -10.74 -15.82
N ALA A 14 -16.74 -10.05 -16.66
CA ALA A 14 -16.28 -9.57 -17.97
C ALA A 14 -15.16 -8.52 -17.86
N ASP A 15 -15.25 -7.58 -16.92
CA ASP A 15 -14.23 -6.55 -16.69
C ASP A 15 -12.88 -7.13 -16.29
N ALA A 16 -12.89 -8.19 -15.46
CA ALA A 16 -11.65 -8.87 -15.06
C ALA A 16 -10.95 -9.52 -16.27
N LEU A 17 -11.71 -10.17 -17.15
CA LEU A 17 -11.16 -10.74 -18.38
C LEU A 17 -10.61 -9.64 -19.29
N ARG A 18 -11.39 -8.59 -19.55
CA ARG A 18 -11.00 -7.46 -20.42
C ARG A 18 -9.70 -6.80 -19.94
N LEU A 19 -9.61 -6.46 -18.66
CA LEU A 19 -8.41 -5.86 -18.08
C LEU A 19 -7.20 -6.80 -18.21
N THR A 20 -7.38 -8.09 -17.91
CA THR A 20 -6.32 -9.10 -18.00
C THR A 20 -5.75 -9.22 -19.41
N LEU A 21 -6.61 -9.13 -20.45
CA LEU A 21 -6.17 -9.22 -21.85
C LEU A 21 -5.41 -7.97 -22.33
N VAL A 22 -5.54 -6.84 -21.65
CA VAL A 22 -4.91 -5.58 -22.03
C VAL A 22 -3.64 -5.32 -21.19
N VAL A 23 -3.73 -5.47 -19.86
CA VAL A 23 -2.60 -5.19 -18.96
C VAL A 23 -1.47 -6.20 -19.19
N GLY A 24 -0.26 -5.66 -19.40
CA GLY A 24 0.94 -6.46 -19.65
C GLY A 24 1.08 -6.95 -21.09
N SER A 25 0.17 -6.56 -22.00
CA SER A 25 0.37 -6.78 -23.43
C SER A 25 1.37 -5.75 -23.97
N THR A 26 2.39 -6.26 -24.66
CA THR A 26 3.37 -5.41 -25.38
C THR A 26 3.32 -5.78 -26.86
N PRO A 27 3.35 -4.79 -27.77
CA PRO A 27 3.34 -5.08 -29.20
C PRO A 27 4.43 -6.09 -29.61
N GLY A 28 4.04 -7.10 -30.36
CA GLY A 28 4.96 -8.13 -30.86
C GLY A 28 5.30 -9.27 -29.90
N ASN A 29 4.76 -9.29 -28.70
CA ASN A 29 4.95 -10.39 -27.74
C ASN A 29 3.63 -11.12 -27.43
N ASP A 30 3.70 -12.45 -27.40
CA ASP A 30 2.59 -13.28 -26.98
C ASP A 30 2.42 -13.18 -25.46
N MET A 31 1.19 -12.91 -25.02
CA MET A 31 0.85 -12.92 -23.61
C MET A 31 0.31 -14.29 -23.19
N ARG A 32 0.94 -14.90 -22.19
CA ARG A 32 0.39 -16.12 -21.59
C ARG A 32 -0.76 -15.76 -20.66
N PHE A 33 -1.92 -16.31 -20.96
CA PHE A 33 -3.07 -16.26 -20.08
C PHE A 33 -2.83 -17.13 -18.84
N SER A 34 -3.21 -16.63 -17.66
CA SER A 34 -3.18 -17.41 -16.42
C SER A 34 -4.32 -16.99 -15.49
N ASP A 35 -4.86 -17.95 -14.74
CA ASP A 35 -5.91 -17.71 -13.75
C ASP A 35 -5.47 -16.73 -12.67
N GLU A 36 -4.19 -16.71 -12.35
CA GLU A 36 -3.62 -15.76 -11.36
C GLU A 36 -3.80 -14.31 -11.81
N LYS A 37 -3.52 -14.01 -13.09
CA LYS A 37 -3.70 -12.68 -13.66
C LYS A 37 -5.17 -12.25 -13.66
N VAL A 38 -6.08 -13.15 -14.05
CA VAL A 38 -7.53 -12.87 -14.03
C VAL A 38 -8.02 -12.61 -12.61
N ARG A 39 -7.53 -13.40 -11.65
CA ARG A 39 -7.84 -13.23 -10.23
C ARG A 39 -7.34 -11.89 -9.69
N ALA A 40 -6.15 -11.44 -10.11
CA ALA A 40 -5.62 -10.13 -9.78
C ALA A 40 -6.52 -9.00 -10.33
N SER A 41 -6.95 -9.10 -11.59
CA SER A 41 -7.87 -8.14 -12.20
C SER A 41 -9.24 -8.11 -11.51
N ARG A 42 -9.78 -9.27 -11.10
CA ARG A 42 -11.01 -9.33 -10.28
C ARG A 42 -10.82 -8.67 -8.92
N ASN A 43 -9.69 -8.90 -8.27
CA ASN A 43 -9.38 -8.28 -6.98
C ASN A 43 -9.27 -6.76 -7.11
N PHE A 44 -8.74 -6.26 -8.24
CA PHE A 44 -8.74 -4.84 -8.55
C PHE A 44 -10.17 -4.28 -8.70
N ALA A 45 -11.04 -4.95 -9.46
CA ALA A 45 -12.45 -4.56 -9.59
C ALA A 45 -13.14 -4.49 -8.22
N ASN A 46 -12.91 -5.49 -7.36
CA ASN A 46 -13.45 -5.52 -6.00
C ASN A 46 -12.90 -4.37 -5.12
N LYS A 47 -11.61 -4.04 -5.25
CA LYS A 47 -11.02 -2.90 -4.51
C LYS A 47 -11.63 -1.58 -4.96
N LEU A 48 -11.78 -1.37 -6.28
CA LEU A 48 -12.44 -0.20 -6.83
C LEU A 48 -13.88 -0.08 -6.35
N TRP A 49 -14.65 -1.16 -6.41
CA TRP A 49 -16.03 -1.20 -5.91
C TRP A 49 -16.14 -0.83 -4.43
N ASN A 50 -15.26 -1.39 -3.59
CA ASN A 50 -15.25 -1.08 -2.16
C ASN A 50 -14.84 0.38 -1.88
N ALA A 51 -13.91 0.94 -2.66
CA ALA A 51 -13.55 2.34 -2.59
C ALA A 51 -14.73 3.25 -2.96
N ALA A 52 -15.43 2.93 -4.06
CA ALA A 52 -16.62 3.66 -4.49
C ALA A 52 -17.74 3.59 -3.44
N ARG A 53 -18.02 2.41 -2.88
CA ARG A 53 -18.97 2.27 -1.78
C ARG A 53 -18.59 3.13 -0.57
N PHE A 54 -17.31 3.15 -0.20
CA PHE A 54 -16.85 4.03 0.87
C PHE A 54 -17.15 5.50 0.57
N VAL A 55 -16.88 5.96 -0.65
CA VAL A 55 -17.19 7.35 -1.07
C VAL A 55 -18.70 7.59 -0.97
N LEU A 56 -19.53 6.77 -1.59
CA LEU A 56 -20.99 6.88 -1.58
C LEU A 56 -21.57 6.95 -0.16
N MET A 57 -21.09 6.11 0.75
CA MET A 57 -21.55 6.10 2.15
C MET A 57 -21.19 7.39 2.93
N ASN A 58 -20.28 8.20 2.42
CA ASN A 58 -19.86 9.46 3.04
C ASN A 58 -20.43 10.70 2.33
N LEU A 59 -21.24 10.51 1.30
CA LEU A 59 -21.94 11.62 0.63
C LEU A 59 -23.27 11.91 1.33
N PRO A 60 -23.62 13.18 1.55
CA PRO A 60 -24.95 13.55 2.01
C PRO A 60 -25.99 13.33 0.91
N GLU A 61 -27.25 13.20 1.29
CA GLU A 61 -28.38 13.17 0.35
C GLU A 61 -28.41 14.46 -0.49
N GLY A 62 -28.56 14.33 -1.81
CA GLY A 62 -28.55 15.46 -2.73
C GLY A 62 -27.16 16.07 -2.94
N PHE A 63 -26.07 15.32 -2.75
CA PHE A 63 -24.72 15.81 -3.01
C PHE A 63 -24.57 16.23 -4.49
N GLU A 64 -24.10 17.45 -4.70
CA GLU A 64 -23.74 17.95 -6.02
C GLU A 64 -22.23 18.14 -6.13
N LEU A 65 -21.64 17.63 -7.22
CA LEU A 65 -20.21 17.80 -7.48
C LEU A 65 -19.91 19.25 -7.85
N GLY A 66 -19.07 19.89 -7.06
CA GLY A 66 -18.66 21.29 -7.22
C GLY A 66 -17.16 21.50 -7.05
N LEU A 67 -16.78 22.73 -6.77
CA LEU A 67 -15.40 23.07 -6.44
C LEU A 67 -15.21 23.06 -4.93
N PRO A 68 -14.12 22.44 -4.42
CA PRO A 68 -13.82 22.48 -3.01
C PRO A 68 -13.51 23.91 -2.54
N ALA A 69 -14.00 24.28 -1.35
CA ALA A 69 -13.74 25.61 -0.78
C ALA A 69 -12.26 25.81 -0.39
N SER A 70 -11.57 24.72 -0.02
CA SER A 70 -10.16 24.72 0.33
C SER A 70 -9.49 23.43 -0.08
N LEU A 71 -8.19 23.50 -0.40
CA LEU A 71 -7.38 22.35 -0.75
C LEU A 71 -6.25 22.19 0.26
N THR A 72 -6.15 21.01 0.87
CA THR A 72 -5.00 20.61 1.69
C THR A 72 -3.81 20.18 0.81
N MET A 73 -2.65 19.96 1.43
CA MET A 73 -1.49 19.38 0.74
C MET A 73 -1.82 18.04 0.07
N ALA A 74 -2.58 17.17 0.74
CA ALA A 74 -2.98 15.87 0.18
C ALA A 74 -3.96 16.01 -0.98
N ASP A 75 -4.87 16.98 -0.95
CA ASP A 75 -5.79 17.26 -2.06
C ASP A 75 -5.02 17.70 -3.30
N ARG A 76 -4.13 18.68 -3.14
CA ARG A 76 -3.27 19.17 -4.23
C ARG A 76 -2.41 18.06 -4.79
N TRP A 77 -1.82 17.24 -3.91
CA TRP A 77 -1.04 16.08 -4.33
C TRP A 77 -1.84 15.10 -5.20
N VAL A 78 -3.02 14.64 -4.75
CA VAL A 78 -3.79 13.66 -5.51
C VAL A 78 -4.31 14.24 -6.83
N MET A 79 -4.72 15.53 -6.84
CA MET A 79 -5.15 16.21 -8.05
C MET A 79 -4.00 16.39 -9.06
N SER A 80 -2.80 16.71 -8.60
CA SER A 80 -1.61 16.82 -9.44
C SER A 80 -1.21 15.46 -10.03
N ARG A 81 -1.27 14.40 -9.21
CA ARG A 81 -1.04 13.02 -9.66
C ARG A 81 -2.08 12.56 -10.70
N LEU A 82 -3.35 12.90 -10.49
CA LEU A 82 -4.40 12.64 -11.48
C LEU A 82 -4.18 13.42 -12.77
N ASN A 83 -3.81 14.68 -12.67
CA ASN A 83 -3.56 15.55 -13.83
C ASN A 83 -2.43 15.01 -14.71
N THR A 84 -1.34 14.55 -14.10
CA THR A 84 -0.24 13.85 -14.79
C THR A 84 -0.73 12.54 -15.42
N LEU A 85 -1.55 11.77 -14.71
CA LEU A 85 -2.14 10.53 -15.22
C LEU A 85 -2.97 10.78 -16.48
N VAL A 86 -3.81 11.83 -16.50
CA VAL A 86 -4.63 12.21 -17.65
C VAL A 86 -3.75 12.44 -18.88
N ALA A 87 -2.69 13.23 -18.74
CA ALA A 87 -1.75 13.49 -19.84
C ALA A 87 -1.08 12.19 -20.34
N ASP A 88 -0.58 11.39 -19.42
CA ASP A 88 0.13 10.15 -19.69
C ASP A 88 -0.74 9.11 -20.38
N VAL A 89 -1.96 8.89 -19.86
CA VAL A 89 -2.91 7.92 -20.42
C VAL A 89 -3.36 8.35 -21.81
N THR A 90 -3.67 9.63 -22.01
CA THR A 90 -4.03 10.16 -23.33
C THR A 90 -2.88 9.95 -24.33
N ALA A 91 -1.66 10.30 -23.96
CA ALA A 91 -0.49 10.11 -24.82
C ALA A 91 -0.21 8.63 -25.14
N ASN A 92 -0.43 7.70 -24.20
CA ASN A 92 -0.29 6.27 -24.44
C ASN A 92 -1.40 5.75 -25.38
N LEU A 93 -2.65 6.20 -25.21
CA LEU A 93 -3.74 5.81 -26.10
C LEU A 93 -3.50 6.30 -27.54
N ASP A 94 -3.02 7.52 -27.72
CA ASP A 94 -2.69 8.10 -29.04
C ASP A 94 -1.58 7.28 -29.76
N LYS A 95 -0.71 6.62 -28.98
CA LYS A 95 0.35 5.74 -29.48
C LYS A 95 -0.07 4.27 -29.59
N PHE A 96 -1.31 3.94 -29.29
CA PHE A 96 -1.83 2.56 -29.19
C PHE A 96 -1.12 1.70 -28.15
N GLU A 97 -0.55 2.30 -27.10
CA GLU A 97 0.11 1.63 -25.97
C GLU A 97 -0.93 1.29 -24.90
N LEU A 98 -1.96 0.50 -25.26
CA LEU A 98 -3.14 0.23 -24.42
C LEU A 98 -2.78 -0.41 -23.09
N GLY A 99 -1.81 -1.33 -23.08
CA GLY A 99 -1.37 -2.02 -21.87
C GLY A 99 -0.73 -1.07 -20.86
N LEU A 100 0.07 -0.10 -21.32
CA LEU A 100 0.68 0.93 -20.47
C LEU A 100 -0.37 1.91 -19.94
N ALA A 101 -1.32 2.32 -20.79
CA ALA A 101 -2.42 3.18 -20.36
C ALA A 101 -3.24 2.51 -19.24
N ALA A 102 -3.67 1.27 -19.44
CA ALA A 102 -4.46 0.52 -18.46
C ALA A 102 -3.69 0.31 -17.14
N GLN A 103 -2.40 -0.03 -17.21
CA GLN A 103 -1.55 -0.22 -16.04
C GLN A 103 -1.41 1.06 -15.20
N LYS A 104 -1.16 2.21 -15.85
CA LYS A 104 -1.04 3.50 -15.15
C LYS A 104 -2.34 3.88 -14.41
N VAL A 105 -3.50 3.65 -15.02
CA VAL A 105 -4.79 3.89 -14.36
C VAL A 105 -4.98 2.95 -13.17
N GLN A 106 -4.65 1.67 -13.35
CA GLN A 106 -4.74 0.67 -12.28
C GLN A 106 -3.85 1.04 -11.09
N ASP A 107 -2.59 1.40 -11.35
CA ASP A 107 -1.61 1.79 -10.32
C ASP A 107 -2.07 3.06 -9.58
N PHE A 108 -2.58 4.06 -10.30
CA PHE A 108 -3.12 5.26 -9.67
C PHE A 108 -4.28 4.96 -8.74
N ILE A 109 -5.27 4.19 -9.21
CA ILE A 109 -6.44 3.84 -8.40
C ILE A 109 -6.02 3.02 -7.18
N TRP A 110 -5.14 2.03 -7.36
CA TRP A 110 -4.72 1.14 -6.29
C TRP A 110 -3.82 1.83 -5.29
N ASP A 111 -2.68 2.36 -5.76
CA ASP A 111 -1.60 2.82 -4.89
C ASP A 111 -1.76 4.27 -4.44
N VAL A 112 -2.34 5.16 -5.27
CA VAL A 112 -2.47 6.58 -4.94
C VAL A 112 -3.81 6.85 -4.28
N TYR A 113 -4.90 6.50 -4.96
CA TYR A 113 -6.23 6.86 -4.51
C TYR A 113 -6.68 6.00 -3.31
N CYS A 114 -6.64 4.66 -3.44
CA CYS A 114 -7.15 3.77 -2.41
C CYS A 114 -6.23 3.66 -1.19
N ASP A 115 -4.91 3.45 -1.40
CA ASP A 115 -3.99 3.14 -0.31
C ASP A 115 -3.56 4.37 0.49
N TRP A 116 -3.61 5.56 -0.14
CA TRP A 116 -3.18 6.80 0.51
C TRP A 116 -4.28 7.83 0.62
N TYR A 117 -4.83 8.29 -0.51
CA TYR A 117 -5.71 9.45 -0.46
C TYR A 117 -6.99 9.20 0.33
N ILE A 118 -7.67 8.09 0.12
CA ILE A 118 -8.87 7.72 0.91
C ILE A 118 -8.53 7.65 2.41
N GLU A 119 -7.39 7.06 2.79
CA GLU A 119 -7.01 6.93 4.20
C GLU A 119 -6.74 8.30 4.86
N ILE A 120 -6.19 9.25 4.11
CA ILE A 120 -5.99 10.63 4.56
C ILE A 120 -7.33 11.37 4.63
N ALA A 121 -8.16 11.27 3.59
CA ALA A 121 -9.45 11.94 3.53
C ALA A 121 -10.39 11.53 4.68
N LYS A 122 -10.28 10.29 5.20
CA LYS A 122 -11.04 9.84 6.39
C LYS A 122 -10.86 10.74 7.62
N LEU A 123 -9.72 11.42 7.74
CA LEU A 123 -9.48 12.35 8.85
C LEU A 123 -10.41 13.56 8.77
N ARG A 124 -10.66 14.05 7.56
CA ARG A 124 -11.47 15.25 7.29
C ARG A 124 -12.95 14.91 7.18
N LEU A 125 -13.31 13.76 6.62
CA LEU A 125 -14.71 13.31 6.55
C LEU A 125 -15.37 13.20 7.93
N ASN A 126 -14.58 13.00 8.98
CA ASN A 126 -15.03 12.95 10.36
C ASN A 126 -14.81 14.28 11.13
N SER A 127 -14.44 15.36 10.41
CA SER A 127 -14.30 16.69 11.02
C SER A 127 -15.66 17.22 11.49
N GLN A 128 -15.64 18.03 12.55
CA GLN A 128 -16.80 18.79 13.00
C GLN A 128 -17.03 20.03 12.12
N ASP A 129 -16.04 20.45 11.36
CA ASP A 129 -16.16 21.50 10.35
C ASP A 129 -16.72 20.91 9.06
N GLU A 130 -18.00 21.19 8.80
CA GLU A 130 -18.71 20.71 7.60
C GLU A 130 -18.09 21.23 6.30
N ALA A 131 -17.53 22.45 6.29
CA ALA A 131 -16.86 22.99 5.11
C ALA A 131 -15.58 22.22 4.77
N GLU A 132 -14.85 21.77 5.79
CA GLU A 132 -13.69 20.90 5.62
C GLU A 132 -14.10 19.50 5.13
N ALA A 133 -15.15 18.93 5.71
CA ALA A 133 -15.66 17.63 5.30
C ALA A 133 -16.22 17.66 3.87
N ASP A 134 -16.95 18.72 3.52
CA ASP A 134 -17.46 18.89 2.15
C ASP A 134 -16.32 19.04 1.13
N SER A 135 -15.31 19.86 1.42
CA SER A 135 -14.12 19.97 0.54
C SER A 135 -13.44 18.62 0.31
N ALA A 136 -13.36 17.75 1.34
CA ALA A 136 -12.83 16.40 1.19
C ALA A 136 -13.72 15.51 0.29
N ARG A 137 -15.06 15.61 0.42
CA ARG A 137 -16.02 14.88 -0.45
C ARG A 137 -15.89 15.33 -1.90
N GLN A 138 -15.80 16.64 -2.15
CA GLN A 138 -15.65 17.20 -3.50
C GLN A 138 -14.40 16.64 -4.20
N VAL A 139 -13.25 16.63 -3.53
CA VAL A 139 -12.02 16.09 -4.10
C VAL A 139 -12.09 14.57 -4.28
N LEU A 140 -12.62 13.83 -3.28
CA LEU A 140 -12.80 12.38 -3.39
C LEU A 140 -13.63 11.99 -4.62
N VAL A 141 -14.78 12.66 -4.81
CA VAL A 141 -15.67 12.36 -5.95
C VAL A 141 -15.06 12.81 -7.26
N SER A 142 -14.50 14.03 -7.34
CA SER A 142 -13.89 14.56 -8.56
C SER A 142 -12.75 13.65 -9.06
N VAL A 143 -11.87 13.20 -8.16
CA VAL A 143 -10.75 12.30 -8.51
C VAL A 143 -11.26 10.94 -8.96
N LEU A 144 -12.25 10.37 -8.25
CA LEU A 144 -12.82 9.07 -8.60
C LEU A 144 -13.50 9.12 -9.96
N VAL A 145 -14.34 10.11 -10.21
CA VAL A 145 -15.05 10.28 -11.50
C VAL A 145 -14.08 10.31 -12.67
N GLN A 146 -13.01 11.11 -12.59
CA GLN A 146 -12.03 11.19 -13.68
C GLN A 146 -11.22 9.88 -13.82
N ALA A 147 -10.88 9.23 -12.71
CA ALA A 147 -10.21 7.94 -12.76
C ALA A 147 -11.10 6.84 -13.39
N LEU A 148 -12.43 6.87 -13.12
CA LEU A 148 -13.40 5.99 -13.78
C LEU A 148 -13.48 6.26 -15.29
N GLN A 149 -13.49 7.53 -15.72
CA GLN A 149 -13.48 7.90 -17.13
C GLN A 149 -12.25 7.37 -17.86
N LEU A 150 -11.05 7.48 -17.24
CA LEU A 150 -9.82 6.91 -17.80
C LEU A 150 -9.82 5.37 -17.84
N LEU A 151 -10.48 4.73 -16.88
CA LEU A 151 -10.56 3.25 -16.78
C LEU A 151 -11.65 2.67 -17.70
N HIS A 152 -12.67 3.44 -18.03
CA HIS A 152 -13.87 2.95 -18.72
C HIS A 152 -13.61 2.17 -20.02
N PRO A 153 -12.67 2.57 -20.90
CA PRO A 153 -12.34 1.79 -22.10
C PRO A 153 -11.92 0.34 -21.82
N PHE A 154 -11.37 0.09 -20.67
CA PHE A 154 -10.84 -1.22 -20.25
C PHE A 154 -11.83 -2.03 -19.41
N MET A 155 -12.60 -1.37 -18.52
CA MET A 155 -13.54 -1.98 -17.58
C MET A 155 -14.90 -1.27 -17.61
N PRO A 156 -15.67 -1.41 -18.71
CA PRO A 156 -16.87 -0.59 -18.92
C PRO A 156 -18.01 -0.86 -17.95
N PHE A 157 -18.17 -2.07 -17.44
CA PHE A 157 -19.35 -2.40 -16.65
C PHE A 157 -19.28 -1.86 -15.22
N VAL A 158 -18.18 -2.09 -14.51
CA VAL A 158 -18.01 -1.60 -13.13
C VAL A 158 -17.88 -0.08 -13.08
N THR A 159 -17.26 0.52 -14.08
CA THR A 159 -17.10 1.99 -14.14
C THR A 159 -18.39 2.70 -14.43
N GLU A 160 -19.24 2.16 -15.33
CA GLU A 160 -20.57 2.69 -15.59
C GLU A 160 -21.44 2.66 -14.33
N GLU A 161 -21.52 1.52 -13.67
CA GLU A 161 -22.33 1.33 -12.48
C GLU A 161 -21.94 2.33 -11.37
N ILE A 162 -20.64 2.47 -11.09
CA ILE A 162 -20.16 3.41 -10.09
C ILE A 162 -20.44 4.85 -10.49
N PHE A 163 -20.23 5.20 -11.76
CA PHE A 163 -20.39 6.57 -12.24
C PHE A 163 -21.83 7.05 -12.12
N VAL A 164 -22.80 6.22 -12.51
CA VAL A 164 -24.23 6.54 -12.44
C VAL A 164 -24.67 6.74 -10.98
N GLU A 165 -24.21 5.89 -10.08
CA GLU A 165 -24.50 5.99 -8.64
C GLU A 165 -23.88 7.25 -7.99
N LEU A 166 -22.66 7.63 -8.40
CA LEU A 166 -21.96 8.80 -7.82
C LEU A 166 -22.57 10.12 -8.22
N LEU A 167 -23.10 10.24 -9.42
CA LEU A 167 -23.52 11.54 -9.96
C LEU A 167 -25.04 11.69 -10.03
N GLU A 168 -25.82 10.64 -9.67
CA GLU A 168 -27.31 10.61 -9.78
C GLU A 168 -27.85 11.17 -11.12
N ALA A 169 -26.97 11.26 -12.14
CA ALA A 169 -27.20 12.13 -13.30
C ALA A 169 -28.04 11.45 -14.39
N GLY A 170 -28.38 10.17 -14.27
CA GLY A 170 -29.06 9.40 -15.31
C GLY A 170 -28.33 9.40 -16.66
N LYS A 171 -27.07 9.87 -16.69
CA LYS A 171 -26.22 9.93 -17.88
C LYS A 171 -25.14 8.87 -17.81
N SER A 172 -24.93 8.17 -18.91
CA SER A 172 -23.86 7.19 -19.04
C SER A 172 -22.48 7.88 -19.05
N ILE A 173 -21.47 7.22 -18.44
CA ILE A 173 -20.06 7.63 -18.53
C ILE A 173 -19.58 7.67 -20.00
N MET A 174 -20.17 6.84 -20.87
CA MET A 174 -19.83 6.77 -22.30
C MET A 174 -20.00 8.10 -23.06
N ILE A 175 -20.92 8.94 -22.59
CA ILE A 175 -21.17 10.25 -23.20
C ILE A 175 -20.55 11.41 -22.43
N SER A 176 -19.79 11.10 -21.35
CA SER A 176 -19.06 12.11 -20.60
C SER A 176 -17.81 12.57 -21.36
N SER A 177 -17.35 13.78 -21.08
CA SER A 177 -16.12 14.29 -21.68
C SER A 177 -14.91 13.55 -21.17
N TRP A 178 -13.95 13.27 -22.05
CA TRP A 178 -12.64 12.75 -21.65
C TRP A 178 -11.93 13.75 -20.75
N PRO A 179 -11.31 13.32 -19.64
CA PRO A 179 -10.54 14.22 -18.77
C PRO A 179 -9.44 14.94 -19.53
N ALA A 180 -9.26 16.22 -19.24
CA ALA A 180 -8.24 17.03 -19.87
C ALA A 180 -7.17 17.44 -18.85
N TYR A 181 -5.91 17.46 -19.29
CA TYR A 181 -4.82 18.01 -18.51
C TYR A 181 -4.99 19.53 -18.33
N GLU A 182 -4.83 20.01 -17.10
CA GLU A 182 -4.97 21.43 -16.74
C GLU A 182 -3.72 21.91 -15.98
N PRO A 183 -2.95 22.88 -16.52
CA PRO A 183 -1.73 23.39 -15.84
C PRO A 183 -1.95 23.91 -14.42
N ARG A 184 -3.16 24.40 -14.11
CA ARG A 184 -3.51 24.91 -12.76
C ARG A 184 -3.48 23.83 -11.67
N PHE A 185 -3.48 22.56 -12.04
CA PHE A 185 -3.40 21.42 -11.12
C PHE A 185 -1.99 20.80 -11.06
N GLU A 186 -0.97 21.51 -11.48
CA GLU A 186 0.42 21.16 -11.24
C GLU A 186 0.87 21.66 -9.85
N PHE A 187 1.04 20.75 -8.91
CA PHE A 187 1.43 21.06 -7.54
C PHE A 187 2.73 20.30 -7.18
N ALA A 188 3.83 20.64 -7.85
CA ALA A 188 5.09 19.91 -7.73
C ALA A 188 5.68 19.92 -6.32
N GLU A 189 5.52 21.00 -5.57
CA GLU A 189 6.01 21.13 -4.19
C GLU A 189 5.22 20.22 -3.24
N GLU A 190 3.90 20.16 -3.39
CA GLU A 190 3.04 19.30 -2.62
C GLU A 190 3.27 17.82 -2.96
N GLU A 191 3.54 17.50 -4.22
CA GLU A 191 3.92 16.13 -4.61
C GLU A 191 5.21 15.68 -3.91
N GLN A 192 6.24 16.50 -3.94
CA GLN A 192 7.51 16.19 -3.27
C GLN A 192 7.34 16.08 -1.75
N SER A 193 6.55 16.97 -1.16
CA SER A 193 6.27 16.96 0.28
C SER A 193 5.52 15.70 0.69
N MET A 194 4.48 15.32 -0.05
CA MET A 194 3.72 14.10 0.22
C MET A 194 4.54 12.84 0.01
N LEU A 195 5.39 12.77 -1.02
CA LEU A 195 6.31 11.64 -1.23
C LEU A 195 7.26 11.47 -0.04
N ALA A 196 7.81 12.56 0.48
CA ALA A 196 8.69 12.53 1.65
C ALA A 196 7.95 12.04 2.91
N ILE A 197 6.71 12.47 3.15
CA ILE A 197 5.88 11.98 4.26
C ILE A 197 5.51 10.49 4.09
N MET A 198 5.17 10.08 2.88
CA MET A 198 4.89 8.67 2.57
C MET A 198 6.12 7.78 2.82
N GLU A 199 7.33 8.28 2.54
CA GLU A 199 8.58 7.60 2.84
C GLU A 199 8.78 7.44 4.36
N VAL A 200 8.51 8.48 5.16
CA VAL A 200 8.52 8.40 6.63
C VAL A 200 7.55 7.31 7.10
N VAL A 201 6.31 7.33 6.63
CA VAL A 201 5.30 6.32 7.01
C VAL A 201 5.75 4.90 6.67
N ARG A 202 6.29 4.70 5.45
CA ARG A 202 6.80 3.38 5.02
C ARG A 202 7.98 2.93 5.88
N SER A 203 8.91 3.83 6.15
CA SER A 203 10.08 3.56 7.00
C SER A 203 9.65 3.15 8.40
N VAL A 204 8.74 3.89 9.04
CA VAL A 204 8.19 3.55 10.35
C VAL A 204 7.50 2.18 10.34
N ARG A 205 6.68 1.89 9.32
CA ARG A 205 5.99 0.59 9.18
C ARG A 205 6.98 -0.56 9.02
N ASN A 206 8.03 -0.38 8.22
CA ASN A 206 9.07 -1.39 8.01
C ASN A 206 9.84 -1.67 9.30
N THR A 207 10.31 -0.62 9.99
CA THR A 207 11.00 -0.76 11.29
C THR A 207 10.12 -1.49 12.30
N ARG A 208 8.82 -1.15 12.39
CA ARG A 208 7.87 -1.85 13.26
C ARG A 208 7.69 -3.32 12.89
N ALA A 209 7.63 -3.64 11.60
CA ALA A 209 7.51 -5.02 11.11
C ALA A 209 8.76 -5.85 11.42
N GLU A 210 9.95 -5.29 11.18
CA GLU A 210 11.23 -5.93 11.52
C GLU A 210 11.36 -6.21 13.02
N MET A 211 10.78 -5.33 13.84
CA MET A 211 10.78 -5.48 15.30
C MET A 211 9.61 -6.32 15.82
N ASN A 212 8.74 -6.86 14.95
CA ASN A 212 7.53 -7.60 15.31
C ASN A 212 6.62 -6.83 16.28
N VAL A 213 6.52 -5.51 16.13
CA VAL A 213 5.65 -4.67 16.95
C VAL A 213 4.19 -4.98 16.61
N PRO A 214 3.32 -5.28 17.61
CA PRO A 214 1.90 -5.51 17.34
C PRO A 214 1.25 -4.34 16.61
N PRO A 215 0.40 -4.56 15.59
CA PRO A 215 -0.23 -3.48 14.81
C PRO A 215 -0.99 -2.46 15.65
N ALA A 216 -1.63 -2.92 16.73
CA ALA A 216 -2.42 -2.05 17.62
C ALA A 216 -1.57 -1.16 18.54
N LYS A 217 -0.28 -1.47 18.73
CA LYS A 217 0.58 -0.70 19.63
C LYS A 217 1.03 0.59 18.95
N LYS A 218 0.65 1.73 19.52
CA LYS A 218 1.12 3.03 19.06
C LYS A 218 2.53 3.31 19.60
N ALA A 219 3.31 4.07 18.85
CA ALA A 219 4.66 4.46 19.22
C ALA A 219 4.92 5.93 18.95
N LYS A 220 5.76 6.54 19.76
CA LYS A 220 6.29 7.88 19.49
C LYS A 220 7.22 7.83 18.28
N ILE A 221 7.15 8.86 17.44
CA ILE A 221 8.07 9.09 16.32
C ILE A 221 8.82 10.38 16.58
N ILE A 222 10.14 10.37 16.41
CA ILE A 222 10.99 11.56 16.50
C ILE A 222 11.54 11.81 15.10
N ILE A 223 11.34 13.01 14.57
CA ILE A 223 11.79 13.40 13.23
C ILE A 223 12.76 14.56 13.34
N CYS A 224 14.01 14.34 12.90
CA CYS A 224 15.04 15.36 12.80
C CYS A 224 15.10 15.90 11.38
N THR A 225 14.65 17.12 11.16
CA THR A 225 14.55 17.72 9.83
C THR A 225 14.66 19.24 9.85
N GLU A 226 15.13 19.82 8.75
CA GLU A 226 15.01 21.26 8.49
C GLU A 226 13.60 21.64 8.03
N LYS A 227 12.90 20.71 7.37
CA LYS A 227 11.55 20.91 6.79
C LYS A 227 10.44 20.66 7.81
N GLN A 228 10.55 21.27 9.01
CA GLN A 228 9.60 21.04 10.11
C GLN A 228 8.18 21.44 9.76
N GLU A 229 7.98 22.46 8.91
CA GLU A 229 6.65 22.94 8.53
C GLU A 229 5.84 21.87 7.78
N ILE A 230 6.48 21.11 6.89
CA ILE A 230 5.84 19.99 6.20
C ILE A 230 5.31 18.96 7.21
N VAL A 231 6.11 18.63 8.23
CA VAL A 231 5.72 17.66 9.25
C VAL A 231 4.58 18.19 10.11
N ARG A 232 4.59 19.49 10.48
CA ARG A 232 3.49 20.11 11.26
C ARG A 232 2.17 20.04 10.49
N GLN A 233 2.17 20.38 9.20
CA GLN A 233 0.97 20.33 8.35
C GLN A 233 0.43 18.90 8.13
N THR A 234 1.29 17.90 8.26
CA THR A 234 0.96 16.50 8.00
C THR A 234 1.04 15.60 9.24
N GLU A 235 1.12 16.16 10.42
CA GLU A 235 1.23 15.42 11.69
C GLU A 235 0.07 14.43 11.85
N SER A 236 -1.15 14.85 11.53
CA SER A 236 -2.34 14.00 11.58
C SER A 236 -2.22 12.76 10.67
N TYR A 237 -1.55 12.89 9.51
CA TYR A 237 -1.29 11.78 8.60
C TYR A 237 -0.31 10.78 9.22
N LEU A 238 0.76 11.28 9.85
CA LEU A 238 1.74 10.43 10.56
C LEU A 238 1.10 9.70 11.75
N LEU A 239 0.31 10.42 12.57
CA LEU A 239 -0.43 9.81 13.68
C LEU A 239 -1.33 8.68 13.21
N LYS A 240 -2.06 8.86 12.11
CA LYS A 240 -2.98 7.86 11.57
C LYS A 240 -2.26 6.75 10.81
N LEU A 241 -1.45 7.10 9.82
CA LEU A 241 -0.91 6.15 8.85
C LEU A 241 0.32 5.39 9.35
N ALA A 242 1.14 6.02 10.20
CA ALA A 242 2.26 5.35 10.86
C ALA A 242 1.88 4.72 12.21
N ASN A 243 0.60 4.86 12.62
CA ASN A 243 0.08 4.45 13.93
C ASN A 243 0.94 5.02 15.08
N ALA A 244 1.24 6.33 15.00
CA ALA A 244 1.99 7.03 16.01
C ALA A 244 1.11 7.45 17.20
N SER A 245 1.70 7.48 18.39
CA SER A 245 1.09 8.09 19.59
C SER A 245 1.36 9.58 19.63
N GLN A 246 2.54 10.00 19.16
CA GLN A 246 3.01 11.36 19.15
C GLN A 246 4.10 11.53 18.07
N VAL A 247 4.19 12.72 17.49
CA VAL A 247 5.30 13.12 16.63
C VAL A 247 6.09 14.21 17.34
N GLN A 248 7.38 13.99 17.57
CA GLN A 248 8.30 14.98 18.11
C GLN A 248 9.22 15.47 17.00
N LEU A 249 9.34 16.78 16.85
CA LEU A 249 10.23 17.42 15.91
C LEU A 249 11.52 17.87 16.61
N LEU A 250 12.64 17.58 15.97
CA LEU A 250 13.95 18.09 16.34
C LEU A 250 14.60 18.82 15.14
N PRO A 251 15.44 19.82 15.37
CA PRO A 251 16.24 20.43 14.29
C PRO A 251 17.16 19.40 13.64
N ALA A 252 17.46 19.58 12.36
CA ALA A 252 18.48 18.77 11.68
C ALA A 252 19.84 18.91 12.39
N GLY A 253 20.58 17.80 12.47
CA GLY A 253 21.86 17.77 13.20
C GLY A 253 21.74 17.66 14.74
N SER A 254 20.51 17.50 15.28
CA SER A 254 20.34 17.17 16.70
C SER A 254 21.03 15.82 17.02
N PRO A 255 21.58 15.67 18.25
CA PRO A 255 22.19 14.41 18.66
C PRO A 255 21.17 13.26 18.57
N GLU A 256 21.64 12.07 18.19
CA GLU A 256 20.81 10.88 18.10
C GLU A 256 20.22 10.52 19.48
N PRO A 257 18.90 10.33 19.56
CA PRO A 257 18.27 9.91 20.81
C PRO A 257 18.72 8.49 21.20
N GLU A 258 19.01 8.29 22.48
CA GLU A 258 19.41 6.97 22.98
C GLU A 258 18.27 5.94 22.87
N ASN A 259 18.63 4.69 22.70
CA ASN A 259 17.70 3.54 22.65
C ASN A 259 16.59 3.70 21.59
N CYS A 260 16.91 4.20 20.42
CA CYS A 260 16.01 4.34 19.28
C CYS A 260 16.45 3.48 18.11
N ALA A 261 15.47 2.99 17.34
CA ALA A 261 15.75 2.55 15.98
C ALA A 261 15.78 3.76 15.07
N ALA A 262 16.80 3.86 14.23
CA ALA A 262 16.99 4.97 13.31
C ALA A 262 16.73 4.56 11.88
N ALA A 263 16.14 5.46 11.09
CA ALA A 263 16.02 5.33 9.65
C ALA A 263 16.33 6.69 8.99
N ILE A 264 17.01 6.63 7.85
CA ILE A 264 17.30 7.81 7.03
C ILE A 264 16.29 7.84 5.89
N VAL A 265 15.64 8.96 5.71
CA VAL A 265 14.63 9.22 4.66
C VAL A 265 14.91 10.56 3.99
N GLY A 266 14.29 10.82 2.85
CA GLY A 266 14.48 12.08 2.12
C GLY A 266 14.12 13.36 2.91
N LEU A 267 13.28 13.22 3.94
CA LEU A 267 12.94 14.33 4.83
C LEU A 267 14.00 14.59 5.93
N GLY A 268 14.85 13.62 6.26
CA GLY A 268 15.83 13.67 7.33
C GLY A 268 15.99 12.34 8.06
N GLN A 269 16.14 12.37 9.37
CA GLN A 269 16.29 11.19 10.21
C GLN A 269 15.02 10.94 11.02
N VAL A 270 14.61 9.70 11.07
CA VAL A 270 13.41 9.24 11.80
C VAL A 270 13.85 8.25 12.88
N TYR A 271 13.45 8.50 14.13
CA TYR A 271 13.79 7.66 15.26
C TYR A 271 12.51 7.11 15.92
N LEU A 272 12.56 5.85 16.30
CA LEU A 272 11.51 5.18 17.06
C LEU A 272 12.09 4.69 18.40
N PRO A 273 11.65 5.22 19.54
CA PRO A 273 12.08 4.77 20.86
C PRO A 273 11.71 3.30 21.10
N LEU A 274 12.72 2.46 21.37
CA LEU A 274 12.55 0.99 21.46
C LEU A 274 11.81 0.58 22.75
N GLY A 275 12.01 1.31 23.85
CA GLY A 275 11.35 1.02 25.12
C GLY A 275 9.83 1.11 25.09
N GLU A 276 9.27 1.95 24.19
CA GLU A 276 7.83 2.03 23.97
C GLU A 276 7.31 0.95 23.03
N LEU A 277 8.16 0.39 22.17
CA LEU A 277 7.77 -0.55 21.11
C LEU A 277 7.77 -2.00 21.55
N ILE A 278 8.72 -2.39 22.39
CA ILE A 278 8.96 -3.78 22.76
C ILE A 278 8.84 -3.91 24.28
N ASP A 279 8.02 -4.83 24.74
CA ASP A 279 8.14 -5.35 26.09
C ASP A 279 9.33 -6.32 26.09
N VAL A 280 10.51 -5.77 26.44
CA VAL A 280 11.79 -6.49 26.39
C VAL A 280 11.72 -7.82 27.17
N GLN A 281 11.07 -7.82 28.33
CA GLN A 281 10.95 -9.03 29.15
C GLN A 281 10.08 -10.09 28.48
N LYS A 282 8.94 -9.68 27.94
CA LYS A 282 8.00 -10.58 27.26
C LYS A 282 8.59 -11.13 25.96
N GLU A 283 9.25 -10.29 25.18
CA GLU A 283 9.89 -10.69 23.93
C GLU A 283 11.12 -11.60 24.19
N MET A 284 11.91 -11.30 25.21
CA MET A 284 12.99 -12.17 25.66
C MET A 284 12.48 -13.56 26.07
N ALA A 285 11.38 -13.61 26.82
CA ALA A 285 10.79 -14.90 27.22
C ALA A 285 10.27 -15.69 26.01
N ARG A 286 9.68 -15.01 25.01
CA ARG A 286 9.24 -15.59 23.74
C ARG A 286 10.42 -16.17 22.96
N LEU A 287 11.48 -15.37 22.77
CA LEU A 287 12.69 -15.78 22.04
C LEU A 287 13.42 -16.92 22.73
N GLN A 288 13.51 -16.94 24.07
CA GLN A 288 14.07 -18.06 24.82
C GLN A 288 13.28 -19.36 24.62
N LYS A 289 11.96 -19.28 24.54
CA LYS A 289 11.13 -20.46 24.23
C LYS A 289 11.35 -20.94 22.80
N GLU A 290 11.44 -20.01 21.85
CA GLU A 290 11.74 -20.32 20.44
C GLU A 290 13.13 -20.92 20.27
N GLN A 291 14.15 -20.36 20.95
CA GLN A 291 15.50 -20.88 21.00
C GLN A 291 15.52 -22.36 21.46
N LYS A 292 14.89 -22.67 22.59
CA LYS A 292 14.79 -24.05 23.11
C LYS A 292 14.13 -25.01 22.12
N ASN A 293 13.08 -24.55 21.44
CA ASN A 293 12.40 -25.36 20.44
C ASN A 293 13.31 -25.65 19.23
N LEU A 294 14.01 -24.62 18.72
CA LEU A 294 14.95 -24.77 17.60
C LEU A 294 16.14 -25.66 17.97
N GLU A 295 16.70 -25.53 19.19
CA GLU A 295 17.76 -26.40 19.70
C GLU A 295 17.31 -27.87 19.77
N ALA A 296 16.06 -28.11 20.20
CA ALA A 296 15.50 -29.47 20.23
C ALA A 296 15.31 -30.05 18.82
N GLU A 297 14.84 -29.24 17.85
CA GLU A 297 14.69 -29.68 16.46
C GLU A 297 16.03 -29.92 15.78
N ILE A 298 17.04 -29.08 16.04
CA ILE A 298 18.44 -29.30 15.58
C ILE A 298 19.00 -30.59 16.14
N ALA A 299 18.86 -30.83 17.45
CA ALA A 299 19.31 -32.06 18.09
C ALA A 299 18.61 -33.28 17.48
N ARG A 300 17.32 -33.20 17.22
CA ARG A 300 16.52 -34.26 16.57
C ARG A 300 17.02 -34.59 15.16
N CYS A 301 17.19 -33.57 14.31
CA CYS A 301 17.67 -33.73 12.95
C CYS A 301 19.11 -34.23 12.90
N SER A 302 20.00 -33.68 13.74
CA SER A 302 21.39 -34.10 13.88
C SER A 302 21.50 -35.55 14.36
N GLY A 303 20.72 -35.94 15.40
CA GLY A 303 20.67 -37.30 15.90
C GLY A 303 20.22 -38.31 14.85
N LYS A 304 19.23 -37.97 14.02
CA LYS A 304 18.81 -38.80 12.88
C LYS A 304 19.96 -38.96 11.86
N LEU A 305 20.59 -37.83 11.48
CA LEU A 305 21.68 -37.81 10.50
C LEU A 305 22.95 -38.52 10.98
N GLN A 306 23.18 -38.60 12.31
CA GLN A 306 24.30 -39.37 12.90
C GLN A 306 24.01 -40.87 13.03
N ASN A 307 22.73 -41.26 12.95
CA ASN A 307 22.35 -42.66 13.07
C ASN A 307 22.73 -43.45 11.81
N GLN A 308 23.72 -44.32 11.89
CA GLN A 308 24.20 -45.15 10.79
C GLN A 308 23.08 -46.01 10.16
N GLY A 309 22.16 -46.52 10.98
CA GLY A 309 21.02 -47.31 10.52
C GLY A 309 20.02 -46.50 9.66
N PHE A 310 19.84 -45.25 10.03
CA PHE A 310 19.02 -44.32 9.24
C PHE A 310 19.68 -43.97 7.91
N GLN A 311 20.99 -43.64 7.93
CA GLN A 311 21.72 -43.30 6.70
C GLN A 311 21.80 -44.49 5.72
N ALA A 312 21.89 -45.72 6.19
CA ALA A 312 21.98 -46.91 5.36
C ALA A 312 20.62 -47.36 4.77
N LYS A 313 19.51 -47.09 5.45
CA LYS A 313 18.17 -47.60 5.10
C LYS A 313 17.21 -46.55 4.52
N ALA A 314 17.41 -45.27 4.80
CA ALA A 314 16.54 -44.22 4.32
C ALA A 314 16.81 -43.89 2.85
N PRO A 315 15.77 -43.57 2.05
CA PRO A 315 15.96 -43.08 0.68
C PRO A 315 16.79 -41.77 0.69
N ALA A 316 17.65 -41.61 -0.32
CA ALA A 316 18.55 -40.45 -0.42
C ALA A 316 17.78 -39.09 -0.34
N LYS A 317 16.56 -39.04 -0.87
CA LYS A 317 15.67 -37.86 -0.79
C LYS A 317 15.32 -37.50 0.66
N VAL A 318 15.02 -38.48 1.51
CA VAL A 318 14.68 -38.25 2.94
C VAL A 318 15.87 -37.77 3.71
N VAL A 319 17.07 -38.30 3.43
CA VAL A 319 18.30 -37.83 4.05
C VAL A 319 18.63 -36.41 3.67
N GLN A 320 18.38 -36.05 2.38
CA GLN A 320 18.57 -34.69 1.90
C GLN A 320 17.59 -33.71 2.55
N GLU A 321 16.33 -34.09 2.66
CA GLU A 321 15.30 -33.28 3.34
C GLU A 321 15.64 -33.01 4.82
N GLU A 322 16.20 -34.01 5.54
CA GLU A 322 16.61 -33.80 6.93
C GLU A 322 17.86 -32.90 7.03
N ARG A 323 18.78 -32.93 6.04
CA ARG A 323 19.91 -31.97 5.98
C ARG A 323 19.43 -30.54 5.75
N GLU A 324 18.50 -30.33 4.81
CA GLU A 324 17.92 -29.02 4.53
C GLU A 324 17.16 -28.45 5.74
N LYS A 325 16.44 -29.32 6.49
CA LYS A 325 15.82 -28.93 7.76
C LYS A 325 16.84 -28.53 8.81
N LEU A 326 17.92 -29.29 8.95
CA LEU A 326 18.97 -28.96 9.89
C LEU A 326 19.62 -27.62 9.59
N GLU A 327 19.96 -27.38 8.35
CA GLU A 327 20.51 -26.09 7.90
C GLU A 327 19.54 -24.93 8.15
N LYS A 328 18.27 -25.11 7.79
CA LYS A 328 17.21 -24.11 8.02
C LYS A 328 17.05 -23.79 9.51
N TYR A 329 16.99 -24.80 10.39
CA TYR A 329 16.83 -24.57 11.82
C TYR A 329 18.08 -23.92 12.43
N THR A 330 19.28 -24.25 11.96
CA THR A 330 20.53 -23.60 12.39
C THR A 330 20.52 -22.10 12.03
N GLN A 331 20.15 -21.76 10.80
CA GLN A 331 20.03 -20.35 10.37
C GLN A 331 18.95 -19.60 11.17
N MET A 332 17.83 -20.27 11.49
CA MET A 332 16.79 -19.67 12.34
C MET A 332 17.31 -19.43 13.77
N LEU A 333 18.07 -20.37 14.35
CA LEU A 333 18.66 -20.23 15.67
C LEU A 333 19.67 -19.07 15.74
N GLU A 334 20.51 -18.92 14.73
CA GLU A 334 21.43 -17.78 14.62
C GLU A 334 20.70 -16.45 14.63
N ARG A 335 19.59 -16.33 13.88
CA ARG A 335 18.75 -15.11 13.85
C ARG A 335 18.10 -14.84 15.21
N VAL A 336 17.59 -15.87 15.88
CA VAL A 336 17.01 -15.74 17.24
C VAL A 336 18.06 -15.26 18.22
N ASN A 337 19.27 -15.84 18.22
CA ASN A 337 20.37 -15.42 19.10
C ASN A 337 20.79 -13.98 18.84
N ALA A 338 21.00 -13.59 17.58
CA ALA A 338 21.34 -12.21 17.23
C ALA A 338 20.26 -11.21 17.70
N ARG A 339 18.98 -11.62 17.63
CA ARG A 339 17.87 -10.79 18.12
C ARG A 339 17.86 -10.67 19.64
N MET A 340 18.13 -11.77 20.36
CA MET A 340 18.24 -11.75 21.82
C MET A 340 19.40 -10.85 22.29
N ASP A 341 20.53 -10.88 21.59
CA ASP A 341 21.69 -10.04 21.94
C ASP A 341 21.41 -8.56 21.66
N SER A 342 20.69 -8.23 20.57
CA SER A 342 20.21 -6.87 20.32
C SER A 342 19.27 -6.36 21.42
N LEU A 343 18.40 -7.22 21.96
CA LEU A 343 17.49 -6.86 23.05
C LEU A 343 18.15 -6.69 24.42
N LYS A 344 19.28 -7.35 24.67
CA LYS A 344 20.07 -7.16 25.88
C LYS A 344 20.85 -5.83 25.89
N ALA A 345 21.09 -5.27 24.72
CA ALA A 345 21.78 -4.00 24.55
C ALA A 345 20.84 -2.78 24.71
N ILE A 346 19.53 -3.00 24.82
CA ILE A 346 18.48 -2.01 25.09
C ILE A 346 18.19 -1.94 26.58
#